data_2d6a8947a4a81cbcf38468be0f7f4c67
#
_entry.id   2d6a8947a4a81cbcf38468be0f7f4c67
#
_cell.length_a   1.000
_cell.length_b   1.000
_cell.length_c   1.000
_cell.angle_alpha   90.00
_cell.angle_beta   90.00
_cell.angle_gamma   90.00
#
_symmetry.space_group_name_H-M   'P 1'
#
loop_
_entity.id
_entity.type
_entity.pdbx_description
1 polymer ?
#
loop_
_entity_poly.entity_id
_entity_poly.type
_entity_poly.pdbx_seq_one_letter_code
_entity_poly.pdbx_strand_id
1 'polypeptide(L)' 'MKNNAYLGIDIGSISTKGVIIDEQNNILAYEYIMTDANPIKASKELVRRLSTKFNYN' A
#
# COMPACT_ATOMS: atom_id res chain seq x y z
N MET A 1 -5.43 -7.15 23.08
CA MET A 1 -4.12 -6.81 22.56
C MET A 1 -4.23 -6.12 21.20
N LYS A 2 -3.49 -5.07 21.01
CA LYS A 2 -3.51 -4.36 19.75
C LYS A 2 -2.45 -4.89 18.80
N ASN A 3 -2.85 -5.05 17.56
CA ASN A 3 -1.92 -5.36 16.49
C ASN A 3 -1.71 -4.12 15.65
N ASN A 4 -0.46 -3.77 15.46
CA ASN A 4 -0.10 -2.62 14.66
C ASN A 4 0.31 -3.06 13.27
N ALA A 5 -0.10 -2.28 12.30
CA ALA A 5 0.31 -2.49 10.93
C ALA A 5 0.92 -1.21 10.40
N TYR A 6 1.84 -1.35 9.47
CA TYR A 6 2.57 -0.21 8.92
C TYR A 6 2.45 -0.22 7.42
N LEU A 7 2.20 0.96 6.87
CA LEU A 7 2.04 1.13 5.43
C LEU A 7 3.26 1.82 4.86
N GLY A 8 3.87 1.20 3.85
CA GLY A 8 4.96 1.81 3.11
C GLY A 8 4.54 2.03 1.67
N ILE A 9 4.84 3.18 1.12
CA ILE A 9 4.51 3.50 -0.26
C ILE A 9 5.74 4.05 -0.95
N ASP A 10 5.99 3.53 -2.15
CA ASP A 10 7.08 3.98 -3.01
C ASP A 10 6.47 4.48 -4.31
N ILE A 11 6.54 5.79 -4.52
CA ILE A 11 5.95 6.41 -5.70
C ILE A 11 7.05 6.68 -6.71
N GLY A 12 7.03 5.91 -7.80
CA GLY A 12 7.97 6.09 -8.89
C GLY A 12 7.31 6.77 -10.09
N SER A 13 8.12 7.14 -11.06
CA SER A 13 7.60 7.79 -12.26
C SER A 13 6.79 6.82 -13.12
N ILE A 14 7.12 5.54 -13.06
CA ILE A 14 6.45 4.52 -13.87
C ILE A 14 5.46 3.73 -13.05
N SER A 15 5.86 3.29 -11.87
CA SER A 15 4.99 2.47 -11.02
C SER A 15 4.97 2.99 -9.60
N THR A 16 3.86 2.75 -8.93
CA THR A 16 3.67 3.09 -7.53
C THR A 16 3.36 1.80 -6.79
N LYS A 17 4.11 1.54 -5.72
CA LYS A 17 4.03 0.29 -4.97
C LYS A 17 3.72 0.57 -3.53
N GLY A 18 3.04 -0.37 -2.90
CA GLY A 18 2.74 -0.24 -1.49
C GLY A 18 2.70 -1.59 -0.81
N VAL A 19 3.00 -1.59 0.47
CA VAL A 19 3.03 -2.80 1.26
C VAL A 19 2.51 -2.49 2.66
N ILE A 20 1.79 -3.45 3.22
CA ILE A 20 1.38 -3.39 4.63
C ILE A 20 2.07 -4.52 5.34
N ILE A 21 2.77 -4.21 6.40
CA ILE A 21 3.49 -5.20 7.19
C ILE A 21 3.04 -5.13 8.64
N ASP A 22 3.24 -6.22 9.36
CA ASP A 22 2.97 -6.24 10.80
C ASP A 22 4.25 -5.94 11.59
N GLU A 23 4.18 -6.06 12.89
CA GLU A 23 5.30 -5.75 13.78
C GLU A 23 6.45 -6.74 13.64
N GLN A 24 6.20 -7.92 13.10
CA GLN A 24 7.23 -8.92 12.87
C GLN A 24 7.75 -8.87 11.46
N ASN A 25 7.42 -7.83 10.70
CA ASN A 25 7.84 -7.65 9.31
C ASN A 25 7.24 -8.67 8.35
N ASN A 26 6.12 -9.28 8.73
CA ASN A 26 5.37 -10.11 7.80
C ASN A 26 4.59 -9.23 6.84
N ILE A 27 4.60 -9.58 5.57
CA ILE A 27 3.84 -8.84 4.56
C ILE A 27 2.39 -9.28 4.65
N LEU A 28 1.53 -8.34 4.98
CA LEU A 28 0.09 -8.59 5.11
C LEU A 28 -0.64 -8.29 3.80
N ALA A 29 -0.15 -7.32 3.04
CA ALA A 29 -0.73 -6.97 1.75
C ALA A 29 0.31 -6.28 0.91
N TYR A 30 0.23 -6.46 -0.38
CA TYR A 30 1.14 -5.84 -1.33
C TYR A 30 0.36 -5.51 -2.60
N GLU A 31 0.65 -4.36 -3.18
CA GLU A 31 -0.01 -3.97 -4.41
C GLU A 31 0.90 -3.03 -5.19
N TYR A 32 0.75 -3.04 -6.51
CA TYR A 32 1.41 -2.03 -7.29
C TYR A 32 0.52 -1.67 -8.46
N ILE A 33 0.65 -0.44 -8.93
CA ILE A 33 -0.09 0.05 -10.08
C ILE A 33 0.84 0.94 -10.90
N MET A 34 0.42 1.20 -12.13
CA MET A 34 1.15 2.15 -12.98
C MET A 34 0.85 3.56 -12.49
N THR A 35 1.90 4.38 -12.40
CA THR A 35 1.73 5.76 -11.97
C THR A 35 0.99 6.60 -13.01
N ASP A 36 1.25 6.32 -14.28
CA ASP A 36 0.53 6.93 -15.40
C ASP A 36 0.57 8.46 -15.35
N ALA A 37 1.75 8.99 -15.04
CA ALA A 37 2.00 10.44 -15.00
C ALA A 37 1.10 11.19 -14.03
N ASN A 38 0.49 10.49 -13.07
CA ASN A 38 -0.40 11.11 -12.07
C ASN A 38 -0.16 10.47 -10.72
N PRO A 39 0.91 10.89 -10.02
CA PRO A 39 1.28 10.24 -8.75
C PRO A 39 0.24 10.40 -7.65
N ILE A 40 -0.48 11.50 -7.61
CA ILE A 40 -1.49 11.69 -6.58
C ILE A 40 -2.63 10.70 -6.76
N LYS A 41 -3.12 10.58 -7.98
CA LYS A 41 -4.19 9.62 -8.26
C LYS A 41 -3.71 8.19 -8.05
N ALA A 42 -2.48 7.90 -8.45
CA ALA A 42 -1.92 6.55 -8.29
C ALA A 42 -1.81 6.19 -6.82
N SER A 43 -1.33 7.11 -5.97
CA SER A 43 -1.20 6.81 -4.56
C SER A 43 -2.56 6.59 -3.90
N LYS A 44 -3.56 7.35 -4.28
CA LYS A 44 -4.90 7.16 -3.73
C LYS A 44 -5.49 5.81 -4.13
N GLU A 45 -5.32 5.44 -5.38
CA GLU A 45 -5.81 4.15 -5.87
C GLU A 45 -5.09 3.00 -5.21
N LEU A 46 -3.78 3.16 -4.99
CA LEU A 46 -2.98 2.13 -4.34
C LEU A 46 -3.47 1.89 -2.91
N VAL A 47 -3.68 2.98 -2.16
CA VAL A 47 -4.17 2.87 -0.79
C VAL A 47 -5.54 2.20 -0.77
N ARG A 48 -6.40 2.56 -1.72
CA ARG A 48 -7.72 1.95 -1.80
C ARG A 48 -7.62 0.45 -2.02
N ARG A 49 -6.72 0.02 -2.92
CA ARG A 49 -6.55 -1.41 -3.20
C ARG A 49 -5.98 -2.16 -2.01
N LEU A 50 -5.01 -1.54 -1.33
CA LEU A 50 -4.44 -2.16 -0.13
C LEU A 50 -5.48 -2.29 0.98
N SER A 51 -6.33 -1.29 1.14
CA SER A 51 -7.40 -1.33 2.14
C SER A 51 -8.38 -2.45 1.85
N THR A 52 -8.62 -2.74 0.58
CA THR A 52 -9.51 -3.83 0.20
C THR A 52 -8.89 -5.19 0.53
N LYS A 53 -7.58 -5.31 0.30
CA LYS A 53 -6.88 -6.57 0.56
C LYS A 53 -6.69 -6.82 2.04
N PHE A 54 -6.44 -5.77 2.81
CA PHE A 54 -6.17 -5.89 4.23
C PHE A 54 -7.24 -5.14 4.98
N ASN A 55 -8.21 -5.89 5.45
CA ASN A 55 -9.32 -5.34 6.18
C ASN A 55 -8.97 -5.30 7.66
N TYR A 56 -8.77 -4.10 8.19
CA TYR A 56 -8.55 -3.96 9.62
C TYR A 56 -9.32 -2.74 10.12
N ASN A 57 -9.72 -2.84 11.35
CA ASN A 57 -10.55 -1.82 11.97
C ASN A 57 -9.78 -1.05 13.01
#